data_651cca19b2e1b129d0b54a52bbcfe8e4
#
_entry.id   651cca19b2e1b129d0b54a52bbcfe8e4
#
_cell.length_a   1.000
_cell.length_b   1.000
_cell.length_c   1.000
_cell.angle_alpha   90.00
_cell.angle_beta   90.00
_cell.angle_gamma   90.00
#
_symmetry.space_group_name_H-M   'P 1'
#
loop_
_entity.id
_entity.type
_entity.pdbx_description
1 polymer ?
#
loop_
_entity_poly.entity_id
_entity_poly.type
_entity_poly.pdbx_seq_one_letter_code
_entity_poly.pdbx_strand_id
1 'polypeptide(L)'
;MRYLLDTDTWIWLLRRREPVVSRVIAESPEDLAIASMTLAELYFGALNSRQPEREEEKIERLMFQIADVIAFDQGSARIHAELRHALRANRISDRDLVIASVAVANSLALVTSNRREFSRVPGLRLEDWMVAA
;
A
#
# COMPACT_ATOMS: atom_id res chain seq x y z
N MET A 1 -2.74 -14.20 -1.56
CA MET A 1 -2.18 -12.84 -1.44
C MET A 1 -0.96 -12.84 -0.54
N ARG A 2 0.08 -12.13 -0.95
CA ARG A 2 1.33 -12.06 -0.20
C ARG A 2 1.75 -10.63 0.13
N TYR A 3 1.44 -9.67 -0.72
CA TYR A 3 1.98 -8.32 -0.65
C TYR A 3 0.89 -7.26 -0.70
N LEU A 4 0.99 -6.31 0.21
CA LEU A 4 0.23 -5.06 0.17
C LEU A 4 1.23 -3.95 -0.19
N LEU A 5 1.05 -3.30 -1.32
CA LEU A 5 1.92 -2.20 -1.73
C LEU A 5 1.38 -0.89 -1.15
N ASP A 6 2.25 -0.08 -0.58
CA ASP A 6 1.85 1.23 -0.07
C ASP A 6 1.61 2.23 -1.20
N THR A 7 1.12 3.41 -0.86
CA THR A 7 0.73 4.43 -1.83
C THR A 7 1.88 4.84 -2.74
N ASP A 8 3.06 5.10 -2.19
CA ASP A 8 4.20 5.53 -2.98
C ASP A 8 4.65 4.45 -3.97
N THR A 9 4.60 3.19 -3.55
CA THR A 9 4.97 2.06 -4.42
C THR A 9 4.01 1.97 -5.60
N TRP A 10 2.68 2.13 -5.37
CA TRP A 10 1.70 2.18 -6.46
C TRP A 10 1.93 3.36 -7.39
N ILE A 11 2.27 4.54 -6.84
CA ILE A 11 2.59 5.72 -7.66
C ILE A 11 3.78 5.45 -8.56
N TRP A 12 4.84 4.85 -8.04
CA TRP A 12 6.01 4.50 -8.85
C TRP A 12 5.66 3.50 -9.94
N LEU A 13 4.82 2.52 -9.64
CA LEU A 13 4.34 1.58 -10.66
C LEU A 13 3.56 2.30 -11.77
N LEU A 14 2.64 3.20 -11.39
CA LEU A 14 1.87 4.01 -12.35
C LEU A 14 2.77 4.88 -13.22
N ARG A 15 3.89 5.35 -12.67
CA ARG A 15 4.89 6.15 -13.39
C ARG A 15 5.92 5.29 -14.10
N ARG A 16 5.75 3.98 -14.09
CA ARG A 16 6.63 3.00 -14.73
C ARG A 16 8.09 3.10 -14.28
N ARG A 17 8.31 3.33 -12.99
CA ARG A 17 9.65 3.42 -12.42
C ARG A 17 10.22 2.04 -12.10
N GLU A 18 11.49 1.84 -12.50
CA GLU A 18 12.26 0.69 -12.10
C GLU A 18 12.97 0.96 -10.76
N PRO A 19 13.24 -0.07 -9.95
CA PRO A 19 12.98 -1.51 -10.20
C PRO A 19 11.56 -1.98 -9.83
N VAL A 20 10.66 -1.10 -9.43
CA VAL A 20 9.30 -1.50 -9.01
C VAL A 20 8.57 -2.27 -10.12
N VAL A 21 8.63 -1.79 -11.36
CA VAL A 21 7.94 -2.43 -12.49
C VAL A 21 8.39 -3.87 -12.65
N SER A 22 9.70 -4.11 -12.66
CA SER A 22 10.26 -5.46 -12.80
C SER A 22 9.89 -6.37 -11.65
N ARG A 23 9.87 -5.83 -10.42
CA ARG A 23 9.48 -6.60 -9.24
C ARG A 23 8.01 -6.99 -9.28
N VAL A 24 7.14 -6.07 -9.70
CA VAL A 24 5.70 -6.35 -9.84
C VAL A 24 5.45 -7.41 -10.91
N ILE A 25 6.11 -7.29 -12.06
CA ILE A 25 5.95 -8.26 -13.15
C ILE A 25 6.41 -9.66 -12.74
N ALA A 26 7.41 -9.74 -11.86
CA ALA A 26 7.93 -11.02 -11.36
C ALA A 26 6.97 -11.74 -10.42
N GLU A 27 5.98 -11.04 -9.87
CA GLU A 27 5.00 -11.63 -8.95
C GLU A 27 3.72 -12.02 -9.68
N SER A 28 3.00 -13.00 -9.14
CA SER A 28 1.68 -13.35 -9.65
C SER A 28 0.68 -12.25 -9.25
N PRO A 29 -0.23 -11.83 -10.16
CA PRO A 29 -1.23 -10.80 -9.84
C PRO A 29 -2.05 -11.10 -8.57
N GLU A 30 -2.39 -12.35 -8.33
CA GLU A 30 -3.15 -12.76 -7.15
C GLU A 30 -2.38 -12.60 -5.84
N ASP A 31 -1.07 -12.36 -5.90
CA ASP A 31 -0.25 -12.09 -4.71
C ASP A 31 -0.15 -10.60 -4.37
N LEU A 32 -0.71 -9.74 -5.20
CA LEU A 32 -0.67 -8.30 -5.03
C LEU A 32 -2.00 -7.76 -4.53
N ALA A 33 -1.95 -6.80 -3.63
CA ALA A 33 -3.13 -6.16 -3.08
C ALA A 33 -2.92 -4.67 -2.88
N ILE A 34 -4.02 -3.93 -2.89
CA ILE A 34 -4.06 -2.51 -2.59
C ILE A 34 -5.07 -2.25 -1.48
N ALA A 35 -4.70 -1.47 -0.48
CA ALA A 35 -5.63 -1.04 0.55
C ALA A 35 -6.60 -0.01 -0.03
N SER A 36 -7.86 -0.03 0.43
CA SER A 36 -8.84 0.97 0.00
C SER A 36 -8.39 2.40 0.30
N MET A 37 -7.67 2.61 1.40
CA MET A 37 -7.06 3.91 1.72
C MET A 37 -6.07 4.35 0.64
N THR A 38 -5.22 3.45 0.18
CA THR A 38 -4.26 3.73 -0.90
C THR A 38 -5.00 4.08 -2.19
N LEU A 39 -6.04 3.33 -2.52
CA LEU A 39 -6.85 3.61 -3.71
C LEU A 39 -7.48 5.00 -3.64
N ALA A 40 -8.00 5.39 -2.47
CA ALA A 40 -8.55 6.73 -2.25
C ALA A 40 -7.50 7.81 -2.50
N GLU A 41 -6.26 7.59 -2.06
CA GLU A 41 -5.18 8.53 -2.29
C GLU A 41 -4.79 8.64 -3.77
N LEU A 42 -4.80 7.52 -4.48
CA LEU A 42 -4.53 7.53 -5.92
C LEU A 42 -5.60 8.31 -6.67
N TYR A 43 -6.88 8.12 -6.36
CA TYR A 43 -7.96 8.90 -6.98
C TYR A 43 -7.88 10.38 -6.62
N PHE A 44 -7.56 10.71 -5.39
CA PHE A 44 -7.37 12.10 -4.99
C PHE A 44 -6.23 12.75 -5.79
N GLY A 45 -5.11 12.05 -5.97
CA GLY A 45 -4.00 12.52 -6.79
C GLY A 45 -4.42 12.73 -8.25
N ALA A 46 -5.23 11.83 -8.80
CA ALA A 46 -5.74 11.95 -10.17
C ALA A 46 -6.62 13.20 -10.32
N LEU A 47 -7.54 13.43 -9.37
CA LEU A 47 -8.42 14.61 -9.39
C LEU A 47 -7.64 15.92 -9.34
N ASN A 48 -6.49 15.94 -8.67
CA ASN A 48 -5.64 17.12 -8.54
C ASN A 48 -4.59 17.24 -9.67
N SER A 49 -4.59 16.32 -10.61
CA SER A 49 -3.65 16.34 -11.73
C SER A 49 -4.12 17.28 -12.85
N ARG A 50 -3.25 17.52 -13.83
CA ARG A 50 -3.58 18.33 -15.01
C ARG A 50 -4.56 17.62 -15.94
N GLN A 51 -4.63 16.29 -15.90
CA GLN A 51 -5.48 15.48 -16.76
C GLN A 51 -6.20 14.42 -15.93
N PRO A 52 -7.20 14.83 -15.11
CA PRO A 52 -7.86 13.92 -14.17
C PRO A 52 -8.42 12.65 -14.81
N GLU A 53 -9.13 12.77 -15.93
CA GLU A 53 -9.74 11.61 -16.59
C GLU A 53 -8.67 10.61 -17.06
N ARG A 54 -7.55 11.10 -17.56
CA ARG A 54 -6.44 10.26 -18.03
C ARG A 54 -5.79 9.52 -16.86
N GLU A 55 -5.57 10.21 -15.75
CA GLU A 55 -4.97 9.61 -14.56
C GLU A 55 -5.90 8.60 -13.91
N GLU A 56 -7.21 8.88 -13.84
CA GLU A 56 -8.20 7.91 -13.36
C GLU A 56 -8.24 6.66 -14.24
N GLU A 57 -8.18 6.83 -15.55
CA GLU A 57 -8.17 5.70 -16.48
C GLU A 57 -6.97 4.79 -16.27
N LYS A 58 -5.80 5.35 -15.98
CA LYS A 58 -4.60 4.59 -15.65
C LYS A 58 -4.81 3.75 -14.38
N ILE A 59 -5.41 4.36 -13.36
CA ILE A 59 -5.71 3.67 -12.10
C ILE A 59 -6.68 2.52 -12.36
N GLU A 60 -7.75 2.74 -13.11
CA GLU A 60 -8.76 1.72 -13.41
C GLU A 60 -8.17 0.56 -14.19
N ARG A 61 -7.30 0.84 -15.15
CA ARG A 61 -6.61 -0.23 -15.90
C ARG A 61 -5.72 -1.06 -14.99
N LEU A 62 -5.02 -0.41 -14.07
CA LEU A 62 -4.19 -1.11 -13.10
C LEU A 62 -5.03 -1.97 -12.16
N MET A 63 -6.15 -1.45 -11.66
CA MET A 63 -7.05 -2.19 -10.79
C MET A 63 -7.65 -3.41 -11.47
N PHE A 64 -7.92 -3.33 -12.77
CA PHE A 64 -8.41 -4.47 -13.53
C PHE A 64 -7.43 -5.64 -13.55
N GLN A 65 -6.13 -5.36 -13.46
CA GLN A 65 -5.06 -6.37 -13.52
C GLN A 65 -4.67 -6.93 -12.16
N ILE A 66 -5.11 -6.29 -11.08
CA ILE A 66 -4.72 -6.65 -9.72
C ILE A 66 -5.85 -7.42 -9.04
N ALA A 67 -5.45 -8.40 -8.21
CA ALA A 67 -6.40 -9.32 -7.61
C ALA A 67 -7.43 -8.63 -6.72
N ASP A 68 -6.99 -7.82 -5.74
CA ASP A 68 -7.91 -7.37 -4.69
C ASP A 68 -7.63 -6.00 -4.13
N VAL A 69 -8.72 -5.25 -3.89
CA VAL A 69 -8.74 -4.09 -3.01
C VAL A 69 -9.18 -4.57 -1.64
N ILE A 70 -8.36 -4.33 -0.63
CA ILE A 70 -8.64 -4.75 0.74
C ILE A 70 -9.22 -3.58 1.54
N ALA A 71 -10.44 -3.74 2.01
CA ALA A 71 -11.11 -2.73 2.80
C ALA A 71 -10.57 -2.68 4.23
N PHE A 72 -10.66 -1.50 4.84
CA PHE A 72 -10.45 -1.33 6.27
C PHE A 72 -11.71 -1.85 6.98
N ASP A 73 -11.70 -3.13 7.30
CA ASP A 73 -12.84 -3.83 7.87
C ASP A 73 -12.76 -3.93 9.40
N GLN A 74 -13.67 -4.71 9.99
CA GLN A 74 -13.74 -4.87 11.44
C GLN A 74 -12.44 -5.46 12.01
N GLY A 75 -11.84 -6.43 11.33
CA GLY A 75 -10.56 -7.02 11.75
C GLY A 75 -9.43 -5.99 11.70
N SER A 76 -9.37 -5.20 10.65
CA SER A 76 -8.40 -4.11 10.52
C SER A 76 -8.61 -3.05 11.61
N ALA A 77 -9.86 -2.75 11.96
CA ALA A 77 -10.17 -1.78 13.01
C ALA A 77 -9.63 -2.23 14.37
N ARG A 78 -9.75 -3.52 14.69
CA ARG A 78 -9.20 -4.05 15.93
C ARG A 78 -7.67 -3.95 15.97
N ILE A 79 -7.02 -4.35 14.89
CA ILE A 79 -5.55 -4.25 14.77
C ILE A 79 -5.12 -2.79 14.84
N HIS A 80 -5.83 -1.89 14.17
CA HIS A 80 -5.55 -0.44 14.21
C HIS A 80 -5.51 0.08 15.65
N ALA A 81 -6.51 -0.28 16.46
CA ALA A 81 -6.56 0.15 17.86
C ALA A 81 -5.37 -0.39 18.66
N GLU A 82 -5.02 -1.65 18.46
CA GLU A 82 -3.88 -2.27 19.14
C GLU A 82 -2.55 -1.63 18.73
N LEU A 83 -2.34 -1.40 17.45
CA LEU A 83 -1.12 -0.77 16.94
C LEU A 83 -1.01 0.69 17.40
N ARG A 84 -2.11 1.44 17.36
CA ARG A 84 -2.14 2.81 17.83
C ARG A 84 -1.75 2.90 19.30
N HIS A 85 -2.24 1.97 20.10
CA HIS A 85 -1.88 1.89 21.52
C HIS A 85 -0.41 1.55 21.71
N ALA A 86 0.09 0.54 20.99
CA ALA A 86 1.50 0.14 21.05
C ALA A 86 2.45 1.27 20.63
N LEU A 87 2.04 2.10 19.67
CA LEU A 87 2.86 3.19 19.12
C LEU A 87 2.61 4.55 19.78
N ARG A 88 1.85 4.62 20.89
CA ARG A 88 1.43 5.88 21.48
C ARG A 88 2.59 6.81 21.87
N ALA A 89 3.75 6.24 22.19
CA ALA A 89 4.95 7.02 22.53
C ALA A 89 5.83 7.35 21.32
N ASN A 90 5.58 6.73 20.16
CA ASN A 90 6.36 6.88 18.95
C ASN A 90 5.46 6.73 17.72
N ARG A 91 4.56 7.69 17.55
CA ARG A 91 3.46 7.63 16.60
C ARG A 91 3.91 7.68 15.15
N ILE A 92 3.14 7.00 14.30
CA ILE A 92 3.20 7.13 12.84
C ILE A 92 1.96 7.89 12.36
N SER A 93 1.95 8.35 11.09
CA SER A 93 0.79 9.06 10.56
C SER A 93 -0.46 8.19 10.58
N ASP A 94 -1.63 8.82 10.70
CA ASP A 94 -2.90 8.10 10.73
C ASP A 94 -3.11 7.27 9.45
N ARG A 95 -2.74 7.82 8.32
CA ARG A 95 -2.84 7.15 7.03
C ARG A 95 -1.96 5.90 6.96
N ASP A 96 -0.70 6.02 7.37
CA ASP A 96 0.22 4.89 7.39
C ASP A 96 -0.24 3.83 8.41
N LEU A 97 -0.83 4.26 9.51
CA LEU A 97 -1.38 3.35 10.51
C LEU A 97 -2.53 2.52 9.94
N VAL A 98 -3.41 3.12 9.13
CA VAL A 98 -4.49 2.40 8.44
C VAL A 98 -3.90 1.34 7.51
N ILE A 99 -2.93 1.71 6.69
CA ILE A 99 -2.29 0.80 5.73
C ILE A 99 -1.59 -0.35 6.48
N ALA A 100 -0.83 -0.04 7.52
CA ALA A 100 -0.16 -1.05 8.34
C ALA A 100 -1.16 -2.01 8.99
N SER A 101 -2.28 -1.48 9.46
CA SER A 101 -3.33 -2.28 10.11
C SER A 101 -3.95 -3.29 9.15
N VAL A 102 -4.21 -2.88 7.91
CA VAL A 102 -4.72 -3.76 6.87
C VAL A 102 -3.71 -4.87 6.56
N ALA A 103 -2.43 -4.52 6.45
CA ALA A 103 -1.38 -5.51 6.18
C ALA A 103 -1.28 -6.54 7.30
N VAL A 104 -1.24 -6.10 8.56
CA VAL A 104 -1.14 -7.00 9.71
C VAL A 104 -2.38 -7.87 9.83
N ALA A 105 -3.57 -7.28 9.71
CA ALA A 105 -4.83 -8.01 9.82
C ALA A 105 -4.98 -9.12 8.78
N ASN A 106 -4.35 -8.97 7.61
CA ASN A 106 -4.42 -9.93 6.51
C ASN A 106 -3.14 -10.74 6.33
N SER A 107 -2.20 -10.63 7.26
CA SER A 107 -0.92 -11.35 7.23
C SER A 107 -0.11 -11.11 5.94
N LEU A 108 -0.13 -9.88 5.45
CA LEU A 108 0.57 -9.47 4.23
C LEU A 108 1.87 -8.75 4.59
N ALA A 109 2.90 -8.96 3.75
CA ALA A 109 4.07 -8.11 3.80
C ALA A 109 3.73 -6.75 3.18
N LEU A 110 4.15 -5.67 3.81
CA LEU A 110 3.99 -4.33 3.27
C LEU A 110 5.19 -3.99 2.38
N VAL A 111 4.92 -3.63 1.13
CA VAL A 111 5.94 -3.16 0.20
C VAL A 111 5.99 -1.64 0.29
N THR A 112 7.09 -1.12 0.81
CA THR A 112 7.26 0.31 1.10
C THR A 112 8.73 0.69 1.09
N SER A 113 9.04 1.92 0.72
CA SER A 113 10.37 2.49 0.94
C SER A 113 10.46 3.29 2.24
N ASN A 114 9.34 3.48 2.92
CA ASN A 114 9.31 4.22 4.19
C ASN A 114 9.62 3.29 5.37
N ARG A 115 10.79 2.69 5.36
CA ARG A 115 11.21 1.76 6.44
C ARG A 115 11.33 2.44 7.78
N ARG A 116 11.74 3.71 7.79
CA ARG A 116 11.93 4.46 9.03
C ARG A 116 10.66 4.48 9.88
N GLU A 117 9.52 4.72 9.25
CA GLU A 117 8.24 4.81 9.95
C GLU A 117 7.64 3.42 10.19
N PHE A 118 7.53 2.61 9.15
CA PHE A 118 6.87 1.31 9.25
C PHE A 118 7.65 0.27 10.05
N SER A 119 8.97 0.41 10.22
CA SER A 119 9.75 -0.50 11.07
C SER A 119 9.35 -0.43 12.54
N ARG A 120 8.66 0.63 12.95
CA ARG A 120 8.15 0.77 14.31
C ARG A 120 6.93 -0.12 14.58
N VAL A 121 6.27 -0.61 13.55
CA VAL A 121 5.02 -1.37 13.67
C VAL A 121 5.33 -2.82 14.05
N PRO A 122 4.89 -3.28 15.24
CA PRO A 122 5.15 -4.65 15.65
C PRO A 122 4.38 -5.64 14.76
N GLY A 123 5.03 -6.75 14.40
CA GLY A 123 4.42 -7.81 13.61
C GLY A 123 4.33 -7.55 12.11
N LEU A 124 4.79 -6.39 11.64
CA LEU A 124 4.72 -6.04 10.22
C LEU A 124 5.99 -6.47 9.49
N ARG A 125 5.85 -7.25 8.43
CA ARG A 125 6.95 -7.59 7.53
C ARG A 125 7.04 -6.55 6.43
N LEU A 126 8.27 -6.12 6.12
CA LEU A 126 8.53 -5.07 5.13
C LEU A 126 9.38 -5.59 3.98
N GLU A 127 9.08 -5.12 2.77
CA GLU A 127 9.96 -5.24 1.61
C GLU A 127 10.03 -3.89 0.91
N ASP A 128 11.17 -3.61 0.31
CA ASP A 128 11.38 -2.38 -0.45
C ASP A 128 11.73 -2.75 -1.90
N TRP A 129 10.81 -2.47 -2.83
CA TRP A 129 10.97 -2.80 -4.24
C TRP A 129 11.56 -1.65 -5.06
N MET A 130 11.95 -0.55 -4.42
CA MET A 130 12.72 0.51 -5.06
C MET A 130 14.22 0.29 -4.93
N VAL A 131 14.64 -0.68 -4.10
CA VAL A 131 16.04 -1.04 -3.93
C VAL A 131 16.33 -2.24 -4.82
N ALA A 132 17.41 -2.16 -5.59
CA ALA A 132 17.87 -3.30 -6.40
C ALA A 132 18.18 -4.49 -5.49
N ALA A 133 17.77 -5.67 -5.93
CA ALA A 133 17.97 -6.91 -5.19
C ALA A 133 19.46 -7.24 -5.08
#